data_07ee1270c2e0ef4a678603cc25bad80c
#
_entry.id   07ee1270c2e0ef4a678603cc25bad80c
#
_cell.length_a   1.000
_cell.length_b   1.000
_cell.length_c   1.000
_cell.angle_alpha   90.00
_cell.angle_beta   90.00
_cell.angle_gamma   90.00
#
_symmetry.space_group_name_H-M   'P 1'
#
loop_
_entity.id
_entity.type
_entity.pdbx_description
1 polymer ?
#
loop_
_entity_poly.entity_id
_entity_poly.type
_entity_poly.pdbx_seq_one_letter_code
_entity_poly.pdbx_strand_id
1 'polypeptide(L)'
;MYIKNNKSQIFLTKDRFIDKDPILFLHGFTGSSNCWTDIRKEISAPTLALDIPGHNKSYFLNLDEEYTYKDFRSELFLILNHINIKKVHLLGYSMGGRLAISFAQKYPELVKSLILESSSLGLVSHDEKEAQIEKDDKLLQLINTSMDEFVSHWSKNPLFINQESRNKDDFNKLNENRLKHNKDQLSKSLSSLSKANMPAFIEAFSTLDCPVYLINGKEDTKYIKINRDMMKVNKRAKQFIVNNSSHNVHIENKNDFILTVNNILKDFS
;
A
#
# COMPACT_ATOMS: atom_id res chain seq x y z
N MET A 1 -6.14 -2.45 17.70
CA MET A 1 -7.53 -2.87 17.87
C MET A 1 -7.99 -3.71 16.68
N TYR A 2 -9.01 -4.54 16.84
CA TYR A 2 -9.63 -5.29 15.73
C TYR A 2 -11.01 -4.71 15.43
N ILE A 3 -11.31 -4.59 14.15
CA ILE A 3 -12.64 -4.16 13.68
C ILE A 3 -13.15 -5.24 12.73
N LYS A 4 -14.27 -5.86 13.12
CA LYS A 4 -14.93 -6.89 12.32
C LYS A 4 -15.91 -6.21 11.37
N ASN A 5 -15.74 -6.48 10.10
CA ASN A 5 -16.64 -6.09 9.02
C ASN A 5 -17.43 -7.29 8.50
N ASN A 6 -18.18 -7.10 7.42
CA ASN A 6 -19.00 -8.19 6.87
C ASN A 6 -18.17 -9.36 6.33
N LYS A 7 -17.07 -9.07 5.62
CA LYS A 7 -16.24 -10.07 4.92
C LYS A 7 -14.85 -10.25 5.50
N SER A 8 -14.40 -9.31 6.35
CA SER A 8 -13.07 -9.35 6.94
C SER A 8 -13.03 -8.89 8.39
N GLN A 9 -11.99 -9.27 9.09
CA GLN A 9 -11.60 -8.63 10.34
C GLN A 9 -10.27 -7.92 10.11
N ILE A 10 -10.26 -6.63 10.35
CA ILE A 10 -9.10 -5.76 10.10
C ILE A 10 -8.46 -5.33 11.41
N PHE A 11 -7.15 -5.51 11.50
CA PHE A 11 -6.33 -5.00 12.58
C PHE A 11 -5.85 -3.59 12.24
N LEU A 12 -6.09 -2.66 13.16
CA LEU A 12 -5.69 -1.26 13.08
C LEU A 12 -4.83 -0.90 14.28
N THR A 13 -3.72 -0.23 14.03
CA THR A 13 -2.95 0.50 15.04
C THR A 13 -3.21 1.99 14.89
N LYS A 14 -3.35 2.69 16.02
CA LYS A 14 -3.54 4.14 16.03
C LYS A 14 -2.81 4.77 17.21
N ASP A 15 -2.48 6.04 17.08
CA ASP A 15 -1.97 6.82 18.19
C ASP A 15 -3.04 7.01 19.27
N ARG A 16 -2.60 7.26 20.50
CA ARG A 16 -3.51 7.40 21.63
C ARG A 16 -4.43 8.62 21.50
N PHE A 17 -3.86 9.73 20.99
CA PHE A 17 -4.57 10.97 20.78
C PHE A 17 -4.54 11.33 19.29
N ILE A 18 -5.69 11.70 18.75
CA ILE A 18 -5.87 12.17 17.38
C ILE A 18 -6.59 13.50 17.48
N ASP A 19 -5.83 14.59 17.48
CA ASP A 19 -6.29 15.98 17.62
C ASP A 19 -6.30 16.75 16.28
N LYS A 20 -5.76 16.13 15.23
CA LYS A 20 -5.69 16.65 13.85
C LYS A 20 -6.03 15.56 12.86
N ASP A 21 -6.16 15.93 11.58
CA ASP A 21 -6.32 14.96 10.51
C ASP A 21 -5.13 13.99 10.49
N PRO A 22 -5.33 12.69 10.76
CA PRO A 22 -4.23 11.74 10.84
C PRO A 22 -3.74 11.30 9.47
N ILE A 23 -2.52 10.76 9.42
CA ILE A 23 -2.05 10.00 8.26
C ILE A 23 -2.37 8.52 8.45
N LEU A 24 -3.04 7.91 7.45
CA LEU A 24 -3.33 6.48 7.39
C LEU A 24 -2.40 5.78 6.41
N PHE A 25 -1.68 4.79 6.90
CA PHE A 25 -0.73 4.00 6.12
C PHE A 25 -1.35 2.68 5.64
N LEU A 26 -1.26 2.44 4.33
CA LEU A 26 -1.63 1.19 3.65
C LEU A 26 -0.37 0.54 3.07
N HIS A 27 -0.05 -0.66 3.54
CA HIS A 27 1.13 -1.41 3.08
C HIS A 27 0.94 -2.05 1.70
N GLY A 28 2.02 -2.52 1.09
CA GLY A 28 2.01 -3.32 -0.13
C GLY A 28 1.78 -4.81 0.13
N PHE A 29 1.70 -5.61 -0.95
CA PHE A 29 1.60 -7.07 -0.84
C PHE A 29 2.78 -7.63 -0.04
N THR A 30 2.52 -8.61 0.82
CA THR A 30 3.43 -9.19 1.82
C THR A 30 3.86 -8.26 2.98
N GLY A 31 3.34 -7.03 3.02
CA GLY A 31 3.59 -6.09 4.10
C GLY A 31 2.62 -6.25 5.27
N SER A 32 2.71 -5.32 6.20
CA SER A 32 1.78 -5.18 7.33
C SER A 32 1.91 -3.79 7.96
N SER A 33 1.06 -3.47 8.92
CA SER A 33 1.19 -2.26 9.74
C SER A 33 2.53 -2.15 10.46
N ASN A 34 3.22 -3.28 10.68
CA ASN A 34 4.55 -3.31 11.32
C ASN A 34 5.62 -2.60 10.49
N CYS A 35 5.50 -2.57 9.16
CA CYS A 35 6.46 -1.87 8.29
C CYS A 35 6.57 -0.36 8.63
N TRP A 36 5.52 0.20 9.21
CA TRP A 36 5.40 1.61 9.53
C TRP A 36 5.77 1.97 10.97
N THR A 37 6.07 0.98 11.82
CA THR A 37 6.19 1.18 13.27
C THR A 37 7.21 2.26 13.66
N ASP A 38 8.40 2.22 13.07
CA ASP A 38 9.44 3.21 13.38
C ASP A 38 9.20 4.53 12.65
N ILE A 39 8.69 4.48 11.44
CA ILE A 39 8.32 5.67 10.66
C ILE A 39 7.29 6.51 11.40
N ARG A 40 6.24 5.88 11.90
CA ARG A 40 5.15 6.55 12.60
C ARG A 40 5.58 7.34 13.83
N LYS A 41 6.66 6.92 14.50
CA LYS A 41 7.22 7.64 15.67
C LYS A 41 7.78 9.01 15.31
N GLU A 42 8.18 9.20 14.06
CA GLU A 42 8.87 10.39 13.56
C GLU A 42 7.99 11.25 12.63
N ILE A 43 6.77 10.83 12.36
CA ILE A 43 5.79 11.60 11.57
C ILE A 43 5.17 12.70 12.44
N SER A 44 5.07 13.90 11.86
CA SER A 44 4.61 15.13 12.54
C SER A 44 3.09 15.25 12.69
N ALA A 45 2.32 14.23 12.31
CA ALA A 45 0.88 14.13 12.46
C ALA A 45 0.47 12.86 13.22
N PRO A 46 -0.72 12.79 13.82
CA PRO A 46 -1.24 11.54 14.34
C PRO A 46 -1.29 10.46 13.28
N THR A 47 -1.06 9.22 13.66
CA THR A 47 -0.88 8.13 12.70
C THR A 47 -1.86 6.97 12.92
N LEU A 48 -2.28 6.38 11.81
CA LEU A 48 -3.03 5.15 11.72
C LEU A 48 -2.28 4.19 10.78
N ALA A 49 -2.27 2.90 11.06
CA ALA A 49 -1.82 1.90 10.11
C ALA A 49 -2.66 0.64 10.27
N LEU A 50 -3.10 0.06 9.18
CA LEU A 50 -3.87 -1.18 9.19
C LEU A 50 -3.13 -2.31 8.48
N ASP A 51 -3.50 -3.53 8.83
CA ASP A 51 -3.16 -4.70 8.03
C ASP A 51 -4.27 -4.90 6.99
N ILE A 52 -3.91 -4.93 5.71
CA ILE A 52 -4.86 -5.24 4.62
C ILE A 52 -5.32 -6.70 4.78
N PRO A 53 -6.60 -7.05 4.55
CA PRO A 53 -7.10 -8.40 4.68
C PRO A 53 -6.21 -9.45 4.01
N GLY A 54 -5.99 -10.56 4.71
CA GLY A 54 -5.06 -11.62 4.30
C GLY A 54 -3.60 -11.41 4.73
N HIS A 55 -3.29 -10.31 5.41
CA HIS A 55 -1.94 -10.01 5.90
C HIS A 55 -1.90 -9.93 7.43
N ASN A 56 -0.84 -10.51 8.01
CA ASN A 56 -0.49 -10.44 9.44
C ASN A 56 -1.68 -10.73 10.37
N LYS A 57 -2.28 -9.71 10.97
CA LYS A 57 -3.39 -9.82 11.94
C LYS A 57 -4.77 -9.60 11.34
N SER A 58 -4.86 -9.30 10.05
CA SER A 58 -6.12 -9.14 9.32
C SER A 58 -6.42 -10.34 8.46
N TYR A 59 -7.66 -10.78 8.46
CA TYR A 59 -8.05 -11.98 7.73
C TYR A 59 -9.45 -11.87 7.11
N PHE A 60 -9.69 -12.61 6.05
CA PHE A 60 -11.00 -12.85 5.48
C PHE A 60 -11.79 -13.81 6.38
N LEU A 61 -13.06 -13.50 6.62
CA LEU A 61 -13.93 -14.34 7.45
C LEU A 61 -14.32 -15.63 6.74
N ASN A 62 -14.45 -15.56 5.41
CA ASN A 62 -14.72 -16.71 4.55
C ASN A 62 -13.81 -16.62 3.32
N LEU A 63 -12.99 -17.66 3.11
CA LEU A 63 -12.05 -17.70 1.99
C LEU A 63 -12.73 -17.98 0.64
N ASP A 64 -13.90 -18.60 0.65
CA ASP A 64 -14.67 -18.92 -0.56
C ASP A 64 -15.54 -17.75 -1.02
N GLU A 65 -15.80 -16.77 -0.14
CA GLU A 65 -16.57 -15.58 -0.48
C GLU A 65 -15.79 -14.64 -1.38
N GLU A 66 -16.43 -14.11 -2.43
CA GLU A 66 -15.81 -13.09 -3.27
C GLU A 66 -15.45 -11.84 -2.46
N TYR A 67 -14.22 -11.38 -2.63
CA TYR A 67 -13.73 -10.13 -2.04
C TYR A 67 -13.00 -9.32 -3.10
N THR A 68 -13.28 -8.03 -3.15
CA THR A 68 -12.73 -7.10 -4.16
C THR A 68 -12.17 -5.83 -3.52
N TYR A 69 -11.49 -5.02 -4.32
CA TYR A 69 -11.07 -3.67 -3.90
C TYR A 69 -12.27 -2.78 -3.49
N LYS A 70 -13.48 -3.07 -3.99
CA LYS A 70 -14.70 -2.33 -3.61
C LYS A 70 -15.14 -2.68 -2.19
N ASP A 71 -14.98 -3.94 -1.81
CA ASP A 71 -15.23 -4.39 -0.43
C ASP A 71 -14.24 -3.72 0.51
N PHE A 72 -12.94 -3.76 0.18
CA PHE A 72 -11.91 -3.10 0.99
C PHE A 72 -12.19 -1.62 1.23
N ARG A 73 -12.49 -0.85 0.17
CA ARG A 73 -12.75 0.59 0.34
C ARG A 73 -13.99 0.88 1.17
N SER A 74 -15.03 0.03 1.08
CA SER A 74 -16.25 0.15 1.88
C SER A 74 -15.98 -0.19 3.35
N GLU A 75 -15.18 -1.22 3.62
CA GLU A 75 -14.75 -1.57 4.97
C GLU A 75 -13.85 -0.49 5.58
N LEU A 76 -12.95 0.10 4.80
CA LEU A 76 -12.13 1.23 5.26
C LEU A 76 -12.99 2.45 5.63
N PHE A 77 -14.03 2.74 4.86
CA PHE A 77 -15.01 3.79 5.18
C PHE A 77 -15.70 3.52 6.54
N LEU A 78 -16.16 2.28 6.75
CA LEU A 78 -16.80 1.88 8.01
C LEU A 78 -15.81 1.98 9.20
N ILE A 79 -14.55 1.61 9.00
CA ILE A 79 -13.49 1.73 10.01
C ILE A 79 -13.29 3.20 10.40
N LEU A 80 -13.10 4.09 9.44
CA LEU A 80 -12.88 5.51 9.72
C LEU A 80 -14.07 6.13 10.45
N ASN A 81 -15.28 5.81 10.06
CA ASN A 81 -16.49 6.24 10.75
C ASN A 81 -16.58 5.69 12.18
N HIS A 82 -16.28 4.39 12.37
CA HIS A 82 -16.30 3.74 13.68
C HIS A 82 -15.34 4.41 14.68
N ILE A 83 -14.18 4.87 14.22
CA ILE A 83 -13.21 5.58 15.05
C ILE A 83 -13.35 7.11 15.01
N ASN A 84 -14.44 7.62 14.43
CA ASN A 84 -14.77 9.05 14.32
C ASN A 84 -13.75 9.91 13.57
N ILE A 85 -13.04 9.35 12.60
CA ILE A 85 -12.14 10.11 11.75
C ILE A 85 -12.92 10.73 10.58
N LYS A 86 -12.83 12.05 10.43
CA LYS A 86 -13.55 12.82 9.41
C LYS A 86 -12.72 13.02 8.13
N LYS A 87 -11.41 13.16 8.28
CA LYS A 87 -10.48 13.29 7.15
C LYS A 87 -9.15 12.60 7.48
N VAL A 88 -8.48 12.09 6.45
CA VAL A 88 -7.15 11.48 6.56
C VAL A 88 -6.22 11.98 5.45
N HIS A 89 -4.93 12.06 5.75
CA HIS A 89 -3.89 11.97 4.74
C HIS A 89 -3.71 10.48 4.44
N LEU A 90 -3.98 10.04 3.21
CA LEU A 90 -3.96 8.63 2.87
C LEU A 90 -2.66 8.28 2.17
N LEU A 91 -1.78 7.51 2.83
CA LEU A 91 -0.53 7.05 2.28
C LEU A 91 -0.62 5.57 1.93
N GLY A 92 -0.35 5.24 0.66
CA GLY A 92 -0.36 3.87 0.18
C GLY A 92 0.89 3.49 -0.58
N TYR A 93 1.49 2.36 -0.19
CA TYR A 93 2.63 1.76 -0.87
C TYR A 93 2.17 0.69 -1.86
N SER A 94 2.60 0.77 -3.12
CA SER A 94 2.40 -0.23 -4.18
C SER A 94 0.93 -0.69 -4.27
N MET A 95 0.56 -1.90 -3.81
CA MET A 95 -0.82 -2.39 -3.72
C MET A 95 -1.70 -1.46 -2.87
N GLY A 96 -1.20 -1.06 -1.70
CA GLY A 96 -1.90 -0.11 -0.82
C GLY A 96 -2.18 1.24 -1.50
N GLY A 97 -1.30 1.67 -2.41
CA GLY A 97 -1.52 2.89 -3.20
C GLY A 97 -2.69 2.77 -4.18
N ARG A 98 -2.87 1.62 -4.84
CA ARG A 98 -4.05 1.39 -5.71
C ARG A 98 -5.34 1.35 -4.89
N LEU A 99 -5.32 0.73 -3.71
CA LEU A 99 -6.44 0.73 -2.79
C LEU A 99 -6.76 2.14 -2.29
N ALA A 100 -5.74 2.95 -2.02
CA ALA A 100 -5.88 4.35 -1.65
C ALA A 100 -6.53 5.20 -2.76
N ILE A 101 -6.13 5.00 -4.02
CA ILE A 101 -6.76 5.66 -5.17
C ILE A 101 -8.25 5.28 -5.26
N SER A 102 -8.55 3.98 -5.13
CA SER A 102 -9.95 3.49 -5.15
C SER A 102 -10.80 4.10 -4.03
N PHE A 103 -10.20 4.26 -2.84
CA PHE A 103 -10.88 4.89 -1.71
C PHE A 103 -11.11 6.38 -1.95
N ALA A 104 -10.08 7.11 -2.38
CA ALA A 104 -10.17 8.55 -2.66
C ALA A 104 -11.18 8.88 -3.76
N GLN A 105 -11.31 8.01 -4.77
CA GLN A 105 -12.34 8.13 -5.80
C GLN A 105 -13.75 8.06 -5.23
N LYS A 106 -13.98 7.12 -4.30
CA LYS A 106 -15.34 6.83 -3.80
C LYS A 106 -15.75 7.76 -2.66
N TYR A 107 -14.79 8.18 -1.84
CA TYR A 107 -15.01 8.99 -0.62
C TYR A 107 -14.05 10.19 -0.60
N PRO A 108 -14.11 11.09 -1.61
CA PRO A 108 -13.17 12.20 -1.72
C PRO A 108 -13.26 13.16 -0.53
N GLU A 109 -14.42 13.28 0.10
CA GLU A 109 -14.66 14.13 1.27
C GLU A 109 -13.85 13.70 2.51
N LEU A 110 -13.45 12.43 2.58
CA LEU A 110 -12.64 11.87 3.67
C LEU A 110 -11.14 11.97 3.42
N VAL A 111 -10.69 12.35 2.21
CA VAL A 111 -9.28 12.37 1.86
C VAL A 111 -8.76 13.81 1.81
N LYS A 112 -7.87 14.13 2.76
CA LYS A 112 -7.19 15.43 2.85
C LYS A 112 -6.09 15.56 1.80
N SER A 113 -5.29 14.51 1.65
CA SER A 113 -4.29 14.35 0.59
C SER A 113 -4.04 12.88 0.31
N LEU A 114 -3.54 12.59 -0.89
CA LEU A 114 -3.16 11.24 -1.32
C LEU A 114 -1.65 11.17 -1.54
N ILE A 115 -0.97 10.29 -0.81
CA ILE A 115 0.47 10.07 -0.90
C ILE A 115 0.69 8.65 -1.41
N LEU A 116 1.33 8.50 -2.56
CA LEU A 116 1.50 7.23 -3.25
C LEU A 116 2.99 6.91 -3.37
N GLU A 117 3.43 5.89 -2.65
CA GLU A 117 4.78 5.35 -2.78
C GLU A 117 4.81 4.23 -3.80
N SER A 118 5.59 4.39 -4.87
CA SER A 118 5.85 3.36 -5.90
C SER A 118 4.57 2.65 -6.38
N SER A 119 3.52 3.43 -6.66
CA SER A 119 2.21 2.91 -7.08
C SER A 119 1.88 3.30 -8.52
N SER A 120 0.83 2.70 -9.07
CA SER A 120 0.35 2.92 -10.43
C SER A 120 -1.17 3.01 -10.48
N LEU A 121 -1.71 3.48 -11.60
CA LEU A 121 -3.17 3.52 -11.82
C LEU A 121 -3.79 2.17 -12.19
N GLY A 122 -3.00 1.10 -12.27
CA GLY A 122 -3.47 -0.22 -12.70
C GLY A 122 -3.02 -0.58 -14.11
N LEU A 123 -3.67 -1.58 -14.72
CA LEU A 123 -3.35 -2.11 -16.06
C LEU A 123 -4.44 -1.69 -17.04
N VAL A 124 -4.02 -1.23 -18.21
CA VAL A 124 -4.94 -0.69 -19.24
C VAL A 124 -5.29 -1.75 -20.27
N SER A 125 -4.28 -2.44 -20.80
CA SER A 125 -4.49 -3.41 -21.89
C SER A 125 -4.87 -4.79 -21.37
N HIS A 126 -5.52 -5.57 -22.22
CA HIS A 126 -5.84 -6.97 -21.96
C HIS A 126 -4.58 -7.79 -21.79
N ASP A 127 -3.61 -7.63 -22.68
CA ASP A 127 -2.32 -8.34 -22.64
C ASP A 127 -1.56 -8.10 -21.32
N GLU A 128 -1.57 -6.84 -20.80
CA GLU A 128 -0.97 -6.54 -19.51
C GLU A 128 -1.67 -7.28 -18.36
N LYS A 129 -2.99 -7.41 -18.43
CA LYS A 129 -3.78 -8.13 -17.42
C LYS A 129 -3.51 -9.62 -17.49
N GLU A 130 -3.49 -10.23 -18.67
CA GLU A 130 -3.17 -11.64 -18.86
C GLU A 130 -1.74 -11.95 -18.35
N ALA A 131 -0.76 -11.15 -18.77
CA ALA A 131 0.60 -11.31 -18.27
C ALA A 131 0.72 -11.14 -16.74
N GLN A 132 -0.16 -10.36 -16.13
CA GLN A 132 -0.21 -10.24 -14.67
C GLN A 132 -0.87 -11.46 -14.02
N ILE A 133 -1.94 -11.98 -14.58
CA ILE A 133 -2.60 -13.21 -14.11
C ILE A 133 -1.60 -14.35 -14.09
N GLU A 134 -0.86 -14.57 -15.18
CA GLU A 134 0.18 -15.61 -15.24
C GLU A 134 1.25 -15.47 -14.12
N LYS A 135 1.63 -14.23 -13.79
CA LYS A 135 2.56 -13.97 -12.70
C LYS A 135 1.94 -14.27 -11.34
N ASP A 136 0.70 -13.88 -11.16
CA ASP A 136 -0.04 -14.10 -9.92
C ASP A 136 -0.27 -15.61 -9.69
N ASP A 137 -0.60 -16.37 -10.74
CA ASP A 137 -0.76 -17.83 -10.68
C ASP A 137 0.53 -18.54 -10.25
N LYS A 138 1.69 -18.10 -10.78
CA LYS A 138 2.98 -18.63 -10.34
C LYS A 138 3.27 -18.32 -8.87
N LEU A 139 2.93 -17.12 -8.41
CA LEU A 139 3.07 -16.75 -7.00
C LEU A 139 2.11 -17.54 -6.11
N LEU A 140 0.86 -17.75 -6.54
CA LEU A 140 -0.12 -18.58 -5.85
C LEU A 140 0.36 -20.03 -5.71
N GLN A 141 0.93 -20.60 -6.75
CA GLN A 141 1.54 -21.93 -6.68
C GLN A 141 2.65 -21.99 -5.64
N LEU A 142 3.56 -21.02 -5.62
CA LEU A 142 4.64 -20.95 -4.63
C LEU A 142 4.10 -20.81 -3.21
N ILE A 143 3.17 -19.89 -2.96
CA ILE A 143 2.56 -19.68 -1.64
C ILE A 143 1.90 -20.98 -1.15
N ASN A 144 1.15 -21.66 -2.02
CA ASN A 144 0.43 -22.88 -1.65
C ASN A 144 1.37 -24.07 -1.44
N THR A 145 2.53 -24.12 -2.10
CA THR A 145 3.54 -25.16 -1.95
C THR A 145 4.37 -24.94 -0.69
N SER A 146 5.03 -23.78 -0.58
CA SER A 146 5.92 -23.45 0.52
C SER A 146 6.08 -21.95 0.70
N MET A 147 5.81 -21.45 1.90
CA MET A 147 6.06 -20.05 2.24
C MET A 147 7.55 -19.70 2.19
N ASP A 148 8.45 -20.64 2.48
CA ASP A 148 9.90 -20.43 2.40
C ASP A 148 10.33 -20.24 0.95
N GLU A 149 9.85 -21.10 0.03
CA GLU A 149 10.13 -20.97 -1.40
C GLU A 149 9.54 -19.67 -1.96
N PHE A 150 8.31 -19.35 -1.59
CA PHE A 150 7.67 -18.10 -1.98
C PHE A 150 8.49 -16.89 -1.52
N VAL A 151 8.87 -16.81 -0.24
CA VAL A 151 9.63 -15.68 0.31
C VAL A 151 11.00 -15.57 -0.31
N SER A 152 11.71 -16.73 -0.53
CA SER A 152 12.97 -16.77 -1.24
C SER A 152 12.86 -16.26 -2.69
N HIS A 153 11.79 -16.63 -3.40
CA HIS A 153 11.52 -16.15 -4.75
C HIS A 153 11.15 -14.65 -4.75
N TRP A 154 10.23 -14.26 -3.86
CA TRP A 154 9.72 -12.90 -3.76
C TRP A 154 10.81 -11.87 -3.43
N SER A 155 11.71 -12.22 -2.50
CA SER A 155 12.82 -11.34 -2.09
C SER A 155 13.85 -11.09 -3.20
N LYS A 156 13.93 -11.99 -4.19
CA LYS A 156 14.79 -11.85 -5.38
C LYS A 156 14.13 -11.08 -6.52
N ASN A 157 12.92 -10.57 -6.33
CA ASN A 157 12.26 -9.74 -7.36
C ASN A 157 13.15 -8.53 -7.70
N PRO A 158 13.34 -8.21 -9.00
CA PRO A 158 14.12 -7.05 -9.42
C PRO A 158 13.74 -5.72 -8.75
N LEU A 159 12.49 -5.59 -8.28
CA LEU A 159 12.03 -4.43 -7.51
C LEU A 159 12.73 -4.29 -6.15
N PHE A 160 13.31 -5.37 -5.61
CA PHE A 160 13.88 -5.44 -4.27
C PHE A 160 15.37 -5.83 -4.25
N ILE A 161 16.02 -5.91 -5.42
CA ILE A 161 17.36 -6.50 -5.59
C ILE A 161 18.45 -5.86 -4.69
N ASN A 162 18.27 -4.58 -4.36
CA ASN A 162 19.24 -3.84 -3.56
C ASN A 162 18.92 -3.79 -2.05
N GLN A 163 17.80 -4.35 -1.61
CA GLN A 163 17.39 -4.26 -0.20
C GLN A 163 18.37 -4.97 0.74
N GLU A 164 18.81 -6.19 0.40
CA GLU A 164 19.73 -6.95 1.23
C GLU A 164 21.09 -6.25 1.37
N SER A 165 21.64 -5.73 0.27
CA SER A 165 22.95 -5.06 0.28
C SER A 165 22.93 -3.70 1.01
N ARG A 166 21.77 -3.05 1.08
CA ARG A 166 21.63 -1.77 1.79
C ARG A 166 21.49 -1.93 3.29
N ASN A 167 20.65 -2.86 3.72
CA ASN A 167 20.42 -3.13 5.13
C ASN A 167 19.99 -4.59 5.32
N LYS A 168 20.97 -5.44 5.61
CA LYS A 168 20.76 -6.88 5.78
C LYS A 168 19.82 -7.20 6.95
N ASP A 169 19.90 -6.44 8.04
CA ASP A 169 19.06 -6.68 9.21
C ASP A 169 17.59 -6.36 8.93
N ASP A 170 17.31 -5.24 8.28
CA ASP A 170 15.94 -4.89 7.90
C ASP A 170 15.40 -5.83 6.82
N PHE A 171 16.26 -6.28 5.88
CA PHE A 171 15.90 -7.30 4.90
C PHE A 171 15.51 -8.63 5.55
N ASN A 172 16.31 -9.11 6.53
CA ASN A 172 16.03 -10.34 7.27
C ASN A 172 14.72 -10.21 8.06
N LYS A 173 14.53 -9.13 8.81
CA LYS A 173 13.27 -8.87 9.54
C LYS A 173 12.05 -8.82 8.61
N LEU A 174 12.20 -8.24 7.42
CA LEU A 174 11.14 -8.20 6.44
C LEU A 174 10.77 -9.60 5.95
N ASN A 175 11.77 -10.46 5.67
CA ASN A 175 11.53 -11.85 5.25
C ASN A 175 10.95 -12.70 6.38
N GLU A 176 11.42 -12.55 7.61
CA GLU A 176 10.81 -13.19 8.78
C GLU A 176 9.32 -12.81 8.95
N ASN A 177 8.98 -11.55 8.71
CA ASN A 177 7.59 -11.11 8.77
C ASN A 177 6.75 -11.67 7.61
N ARG A 178 7.35 -11.81 6.41
CA ARG A 178 6.72 -12.48 5.26
C ARG A 178 6.38 -13.93 5.55
N LEU A 179 7.29 -14.66 6.20
CA LEU A 179 7.09 -16.07 6.58
C LEU A 179 5.95 -16.28 7.61
N LYS A 180 5.61 -15.25 8.38
CA LYS A 180 4.53 -15.32 9.40
C LYS A 180 3.12 -15.19 8.82
N HIS A 181 2.98 -14.86 7.53
CA HIS A 181 1.64 -14.80 6.91
C HIS A 181 1.01 -16.19 6.82
N ASN A 182 -0.29 -16.25 7.09
CA ASN A 182 -1.07 -17.45 6.80
C ASN A 182 -1.18 -17.60 5.27
N LYS A 183 -0.77 -18.74 4.72
CA LYS A 183 -0.68 -18.96 3.28
C LYS A 183 -2.03 -18.83 2.57
N ASP A 184 -3.10 -19.38 3.15
CA ASP A 184 -4.44 -19.38 2.52
C ASP A 184 -5.01 -17.95 2.49
N GLN A 185 -4.80 -17.21 3.57
CA GLN A 185 -5.18 -15.80 3.68
C GLN A 185 -4.38 -14.91 2.70
N LEU A 186 -3.07 -15.16 2.58
CA LEU A 186 -2.21 -14.41 1.66
C LEU A 186 -2.55 -14.72 0.19
N SER A 187 -2.82 -15.99 -0.13
CA SER A 187 -3.30 -16.42 -1.45
C SER A 187 -4.62 -15.75 -1.80
N LYS A 188 -5.58 -15.72 -0.86
CA LYS A 188 -6.85 -15.00 -1.05
C LYS A 188 -6.64 -13.51 -1.28
N SER A 189 -5.73 -12.88 -0.55
CA SER A 189 -5.42 -11.47 -0.76
C SER A 189 -4.81 -11.21 -2.14
N LEU A 190 -3.88 -12.06 -2.60
CA LEU A 190 -3.31 -11.95 -3.95
C LEU A 190 -4.38 -12.07 -5.01
N SER A 191 -5.21 -13.12 -4.97
CA SER A 191 -6.28 -13.34 -5.94
C SER A 191 -7.36 -12.27 -5.91
N SER A 192 -7.66 -11.68 -4.75
CA SER A 192 -8.73 -10.67 -4.59
C SER A 192 -8.28 -9.25 -4.95
N LEU A 193 -7.04 -8.88 -4.60
CA LEU A 193 -6.52 -7.50 -4.65
C LEU A 193 -5.38 -7.32 -5.65
N SER A 194 -5.18 -8.29 -6.55
CA SER A 194 -4.27 -8.15 -7.67
C SER A 194 -4.64 -6.96 -8.55
N LYS A 195 -3.64 -6.31 -9.12
CA LYS A 195 -3.87 -5.25 -10.10
C LYS A 195 -4.56 -5.74 -11.39
N ALA A 196 -4.50 -7.06 -11.67
CA ALA A 196 -5.24 -7.66 -12.78
C ALA A 196 -6.77 -7.61 -12.55
N ASN A 197 -7.20 -7.69 -11.27
CA ASN A 197 -8.60 -7.69 -10.85
C ASN A 197 -9.12 -6.28 -10.49
N MET A 198 -8.30 -5.25 -10.72
CA MET A 198 -8.68 -3.86 -10.54
C MET A 198 -8.84 -3.16 -11.89
N PRO A 199 -9.73 -2.17 -12.01
CA PRO A 199 -9.75 -1.30 -13.17
C PRO A 199 -8.48 -0.45 -13.22
N ALA A 200 -8.19 0.09 -14.41
CA ALA A 200 -7.27 1.21 -14.50
C ALA A 200 -7.97 2.48 -13.97
N PHE A 201 -7.42 3.08 -12.92
CA PHE A 201 -8.00 4.25 -12.24
C PHE A 201 -7.67 5.59 -12.93
N ILE A 202 -7.50 5.61 -14.26
CA ILE A 202 -7.05 6.81 -15.00
C ILE A 202 -8.06 7.94 -14.87
N GLU A 203 -9.33 7.68 -15.20
CA GLU A 203 -10.39 8.68 -15.10
C GLU A 203 -10.60 9.13 -13.66
N ALA A 204 -10.68 8.17 -12.74
CA ALA A 204 -10.79 8.45 -11.31
C ALA A 204 -9.67 9.36 -10.79
N PHE A 205 -8.44 9.07 -11.19
CA PHE A 205 -7.26 9.84 -10.77
C PHE A 205 -7.23 11.23 -11.38
N SER A 206 -7.72 11.41 -12.61
CA SER A 206 -7.78 12.71 -13.28
C SER A 206 -8.71 13.71 -12.60
N THR A 207 -9.75 13.20 -11.93
CA THR A 207 -10.80 14.00 -11.30
C THR A 207 -10.62 14.17 -9.78
N LEU A 208 -9.54 13.62 -9.19
CA LEU A 208 -9.26 13.80 -7.76
C LEU A 208 -9.02 15.28 -7.43
N ASP A 209 -9.77 15.80 -6.48
CA ASP A 209 -9.65 17.19 -6.02
C ASP A 209 -8.62 17.39 -4.92
N CYS A 210 -8.27 16.34 -4.18
CA CYS A 210 -7.24 16.44 -3.15
C CYS A 210 -5.83 16.55 -3.75
N PRO A 211 -4.88 17.20 -3.06
CA PRO A 211 -3.47 17.18 -3.44
C PRO A 211 -2.93 15.75 -3.51
N VAL A 212 -2.14 15.47 -4.55
CA VAL A 212 -1.53 14.15 -4.78
C VAL A 212 -0.02 14.26 -4.79
N TYR A 213 0.64 13.38 -4.05
CA TYR A 213 2.09 13.31 -3.91
C TYR A 213 2.57 11.91 -4.27
N LEU A 214 3.54 11.82 -5.19
CA LEU A 214 4.08 10.58 -5.72
C LEU A 214 5.51 10.43 -5.24
N ILE A 215 5.80 9.41 -4.43
CA ILE A 215 7.15 9.16 -3.88
C ILE A 215 7.75 7.94 -4.58
N ASN A 216 8.97 8.10 -5.10
CA ASN A 216 9.72 7.02 -5.75
C ASN A 216 11.17 7.01 -5.28
N GLY A 217 11.74 5.82 -5.22
CA GLY A 217 13.19 5.68 -5.15
C GLY A 217 13.85 6.03 -6.50
N LYS A 218 15.03 6.64 -6.45
CA LYS A 218 15.79 7.05 -7.65
C LYS A 218 16.14 5.89 -8.57
N GLU A 219 16.23 4.69 -8.03
CA GLU A 219 16.59 3.49 -8.77
C GLU A 219 15.36 2.73 -9.32
N ASP A 220 14.14 3.08 -8.89
CA ASP A 220 12.90 2.56 -9.44
C ASP A 220 12.51 3.29 -10.74
N THR A 221 13.35 3.13 -11.76
CA THR A 221 13.18 3.83 -13.05
C THR A 221 11.82 3.55 -13.69
N LYS A 222 11.30 2.34 -13.49
CA LYS A 222 9.98 1.93 -13.98
C LYS A 222 8.87 2.79 -13.37
N TYR A 223 8.83 2.90 -12.04
CA TYR A 223 7.77 3.67 -11.37
C TYR A 223 7.98 5.16 -11.44
N ILE A 224 9.23 5.64 -11.59
CA ILE A 224 9.49 7.05 -11.93
C ILE A 224 8.81 7.42 -13.25
N LYS A 225 8.92 6.57 -14.29
CA LYS A 225 8.25 6.78 -15.57
C LYS A 225 6.73 6.74 -15.42
N ILE A 226 6.20 5.71 -14.75
CA ILE A 226 4.76 5.58 -14.48
C ILE A 226 4.23 6.83 -13.77
N ASN A 227 4.92 7.33 -12.76
CA ASN A 227 4.46 8.50 -12.00
C ASN A 227 4.57 9.79 -12.80
N ARG A 228 5.54 9.92 -13.71
CA ARG A 228 5.57 11.02 -14.69
C ARG A 228 4.33 11.00 -15.61
N ASP A 229 3.90 9.82 -16.02
CA ASP A 229 2.67 9.68 -16.81
C ASP A 229 1.43 9.97 -15.97
N MET A 230 1.41 9.58 -14.69
CA MET A 230 0.34 9.95 -13.75
C MET A 230 0.23 11.48 -13.58
N MET A 231 1.34 12.23 -13.54
CA MET A 231 1.33 13.70 -13.49
C MET A 231 0.77 14.34 -14.78
N LYS A 232 0.80 13.64 -15.92
CA LYS A 232 0.13 14.11 -17.14
C LYS A 232 -1.39 14.00 -17.03
N VAL A 233 -1.85 12.96 -16.32
CA VAL A 233 -3.28 12.69 -16.08
C VAL A 233 -3.85 13.67 -15.03
N ASN A 234 -3.17 13.85 -13.91
CA ASN A 234 -3.58 14.80 -12.87
C ASN A 234 -2.50 15.87 -12.66
N LYS A 235 -2.80 17.10 -13.04
CA LYS A 235 -1.87 18.24 -12.96
C LYS A 235 -1.59 18.73 -11.53
N ARG A 236 -2.37 18.29 -10.54
CA ARG A 236 -2.14 18.58 -9.12
C ARG A 236 -1.12 17.62 -8.49
N ALA A 237 -0.79 16.52 -9.18
CA ALA A 237 0.18 15.55 -8.68
C ALA A 237 1.61 16.13 -8.73
N LYS A 238 2.36 15.95 -7.63
CA LYS A 238 3.77 16.32 -7.50
C LYS A 238 4.59 15.05 -7.24
N GLN A 239 5.76 14.92 -7.88
CA GLN A 239 6.66 13.80 -7.71
C GLN A 239 7.86 14.16 -6.84
N PHE A 240 8.20 13.27 -5.90
CA PHE A 240 9.38 13.31 -5.06
C PHE A 240 10.23 12.07 -5.33
N ILE A 241 11.51 12.28 -5.59
CA ILE A 241 12.47 11.21 -5.86
C ILE A 241 13.46 11.15 -4.70
N VAL A 242 13.47 10.02 -4.01
CA VAL A 242 14.35 9.75 -2.87
C VAL A 242 15.61 9.03 -3.35
N ASN A 243 16.79 9.57 -3.01
CA ASN A 243 18.06 8.95 -3.36
C ASN A 243 18.26 7.63 -2.59
N ASN A 244 19.20 6.81 -3.06
CA ASN A 244 19.60 5.57 -2.41
C ASN A 244 18.41 4.66 -2.05
N SER A 245 17.43 4.58 -2.91
CA SER A 245 16.28 3.71 -2.74
C SER A 245 15.71 3.27 -4.08
N SER A 246 15.07 2.11 -4.08
CA SER A 246 14.36 1.53 -5.21
C SER A 246 12.84 1.53 -4.95
N HIS A 247 12.16 0.40 -5.14
CA HIS A 247 10.69 0.31 -5.06
C HIS A 247 10.14 0.48 -3.64
N ASN A 248 10.91 0.12 -2.62
CA ASN A 248 10.47 0.12 -1.22
C ASN A 248 11.20 1.22 -0.43
N VAL A 249 10.87 2.47 -0.75
CA VAL A 249 11.56 3.67 -0.23
C VAL A 249 11.56 3.72 1.30
N HIS A 250 10.41 3.45 1.91
CA HIS A 250 10.23 3.51 3.36
C HIS A 250 11.06 2.47 4.14
N ILE A 251 11.55 1.42 3.47
CA ILE A 251 12.47 0.44 4.05
C ILE A 251 13.92 0.80 3.70
N GLU A 252 14.17 1.16 2.44
CA GLU A 252 15.52 1.32 1.91
C GLU A 252 16.18 2.65 2.30
N ASN A 253 15.41 3.73 2.44
CA ASN A 253 15.85 5.03 2.92
C ASN A 253 14.79 5.69 3.80
N LYS A 254 14.62 5.13 4.99
CA LYS A 254 13.60 5.53 5.95
C LYS A 254 13.69 7.02 6.33
N ASN A 255 14.89 7.55 6.53
CA ASN A 255 15.08 8.93 6.98
C ASN A 255 14.60 9.94 5.94
N ASP A 256 15.01 9.79 4.68
CA ASP A 256 14.58 10.68 3.60
C ASP A 256 13.09 10.50 3.28
N PHE A 257 12.55 9.28 3.43
CA PHE A 257 11.12 9.03 3.33
C PHE A 257 10.34 9.82 4.38
N ILE A 258 10.72 9.73 5.65
CA ILE A 258 10.10 10.47 6.76
C ILE A 258 10.20 11.99 6.54
N LEU A 259 11.38 12.48 6.14
CA LEU A 259 11.58 13.89 5.83
C LEU A 259 10.65 14.36 4.70
N THR A 260 10.51 13.54 3.64
CA THR A 260 9.63 13.84 2.51
C THR A 260 8.17 13.90 2.95
N VAL A 261 7.70 12.92 3.72
CA VAL A 261 6.32 12.88 4.22
C VAL A 261 6.05 14.06 5.16
N ASN A 262 6.96 14.36 6.09
CA ASN A 262 6.81 15.49 6.99
C ASN A 262 6.78 16.84 6.24
N ASN A 263 7.59 16.99 5.18
CA ASN A 263 7.54 18.19 4.35
C ASN A 263 6.20 18.32 3.59
N ILE A 264 5.63 17.22 3.11
CA ILE A 264 4.28 17.21 2.51
C ILE A 264 3.24 17.64 3.55
N LEU A 265 3.33 17.16 4.78
CA LEU A 265 2.35 17.47 5.83
C LEU A 265 2.39 18.94 6.27
N LYS A 266 3.52 19.64 6.11
CA LYS A 266 3.63 21.10 6.39
C LYS A 266 2.69 21.93 5.51
N ASP A 267 2.36 21.47 4.31
CA ASP A 267 1.40 22.16 3.43
C ASP A 267 -0.03 22.24 4.04
N PHE A 268 -0.28 21.52 5.15
CA PHE A 268 -1.58 21.40 5.81
C PHE A 268 -1.59 21.84 7.28
N SER A 269 -0.47 22.34 7.78
CA SER A 269 -0.27 22.78 9.18
C SER A 269 -0.82 24.18 9.42
#